data_129e2882dcba3f4ae84ccdb14db1436a
#
_entry.id   129e2882dcba3f4ae84ccdb14db1436a
#
_cell.length_a   1.000
_cell.length_b   1.000
_cell.length_c   1.000
_cell.angle_alpha   90.00
_cell.angle_beta   90.00
_cell.angle_gamma   90.00
#
_symmetry.space_group_name_H-M   'P 1'
#
loop_
_entity.id
_entity.type
_entity.pdbx_description
1 polymer ?
#
loop_
_entity_poly.entity_id
_entity_poly.type
_entity_poly.pdbx_seq_one_letter_code
_entity_poly.pdbx_strand_id
1 'polypeptide(L)'
;MSETKKVGYVFPGQGSQAVGMGKDLWENFDIVKTIFKQADEAVGFPLTRLIFEGPDDELRKTSNSQPALVTMSIACLKAAQETAGSKLPAADFMAGHSLGEYAALNAAGVIDFHTAVFLVKERGRLMYEAGVKQPGAMAAVIGMEQAFLNEICQQTNTVIANLNSPGQLIISGATAS
;
A
#
# COMPACT_ATOMS: atom_id res chain seq x y z
N MET A 1 0.33 1.19 -38.78
CA MET A 1 0.01 0.19 -37.74
C MET A 1 -0.34 1.00 -36.51
N SER A 2 -1.60 0.95 -36.03
CA SER A 2 -1.97 1.64 -34.79
C SER A 2 -1.25 0.95 -33.65
N GLU A 3 -0.42 1.66 -32.90
CA GLU A 3 0.12 1.16 -31.63
C GLU A 3 -1.05 0.78 -30.73
N THR A 4 -1.15 -0.50 -30.36
CA THR A 4 -2.11 -0.93 -29.35
C THR A 4 -1.70 -0.30 -28.03
N LYS A 5 -2.54 0.60 -27.50
CA LYS A 5 -2.31 1.22 -26.19
C LYS A 5 -2.24 0.13 -25.13
N LYS A 6 -1.17 0.11 -24.36
CA LYS A 6 -1.01 -0.79 -23.22
C LYS A 6 -1.62 -0.19 -21.97
N VAL A 7 -2.22 -1.03 -21.15
CA VAL A 7 -2.92 -0.65 -19.91
C VAL A 7 -2.15 -1.16 -18.71
N GLY A 8 -1.85 -0.29 -17.76
CA GLY A 8 -1.26 -0.66 -16.47
C GLY A 8 -2.23 -0.39 -15.33
N TYR A 9 -2.36 -1.34 -14.41
CA TYR A 9 -3.01 -1.11 -13.12
C TYR A 9 -1.95 -0.85 -12.07
N VAL A 10 -2.10 0.26 -11.34
CA VAL A 10 -1.14 0.67 -10.31
C VAL A 10 -1.84 0.79 -8.97
N PHE A 11 -1.17 0.31 -7.90
CA PHE A 11 -1.72 0.25 -6.56
C PHE A 11 -0.90 1.11 -5.60
N PRO A 12 -1.56 1.97 -4.77
CA PRO A 12 -0.88 2.92 -3.91
C PRO A 12 -0.14 2.23 -2.76
N GLY A 13 0.84 2.96 -2.21
CA GLY A 13 1.52 2.66 -0.96
C GLY A 13 0.91 3.35 0.25
N GLN A 14 1.60 3.25 1.39
CA GLN A 14 1.21 3.88 2.65
C GLN A 14 1.16 5.42 2.51
N GLY A 15 0.21 6.06 3.20
CA GLY A 15 -0.02 7.50 3.19
C GLY A 15 -1.33 7.93 2.51
N SER A 16 -1.98 7.00 1.77
CA SER A 16 -3.26 7.26 1.10
C SER A 16 -4.49 6.85 1.94
N GLN A 17 -4.29 6.27 3.14
CA GLN A 17 -5.37 5.88 4.04
C GLN A 17 -6.08 7.10 4.64
N ALA A 18 -7.40 7.00 4.76
CA ALA A 18 -8.24 7.98 5.45
C ALA A 18 -9.40 7.26 6.15
N VAL A 19 -9.79 7.76 7.32
CA VAL A 19 -11.00 7.27 7.99
C VAL A 19 -12.21 7.55 7.10
N GLY A 20 -13.09 6.55 6.96
CA GLY A 20 -14.26 6.59 6.08
C GLY A 20 -13.99 6.14 4.64
N MET A 21 -12.74 5.84 4.25
CA MET A 21 -12.43 5.40 2.88
C MET A 21 -13.20 4.13 2.52
N GLY A 22 -13.81 4.12 1.32
CA GLY A 22 -14.52 2.98 0.75
C GLY A 22 -15.88 2.68 1.37
N LYS A 23 -16.38 3.53 2.29
CA LYS A 23 -17.71 3.34 2.89
C LYS A 23 -18.82 3.45 1.84
N ASP A 24 -18.69 4.34 0.89
CA ASP A 24 -19.57 4.49 -0.26
C ASP A 24 -19.58 3.25 -1.16
N LEU A 25 -18.42 2.65 -1.40
CA LEU A 25 -18.34 1.39 -2.15
C LEU A 25 -18.96 0.24 -1.35
N TRP A 26 -18.69 0.17 -0.05
CA TRP A 26 -19.27 -0.85 0.82
C TRP A 26 -20.80 -0.77 0.86
N GLU A 27 -21.38 0.42 0.87
CA GLU A 27 -22.84 0.61 0.86
C GLU A 27 -23.50 0.19 -0.45
N ASN A 28 -22.79 0.32 -1.58
CA ASN A 28 -23.35 0.14 -2.92
C ASN A 28 -22.98 -1.18 -3.62
N PHE A 29 -21.98 -1.93 -3.13
CA PHE A 29 -21.49 -3.14 -3.79
C PHE A 29 -21.40 -4.33 -2.82
N ASP A 30 -22.13 -5.40 -3.07
CA ASP A 30 -22.07 -6.60 -2.21
C ASP A 30 -20.72 -7.32 -2.28
N ILE A 31 -20.04 -7.25 -3.43
CA ILE A 31 -18.68 -7.79 -3.55
C ILE A 31 -17.70 -7.04 -2.63
N VAL A 32 -17.87 -5.73 -2.43
CA VAL A 32 -17.05 -4.94 -1.52
C VAL A 32 -17.31 -5.33 -0.07
N LYS A 33 -18.57 -5.54 0.33
CA LYS A 33 -18.93 -6.06 1.67
C LYS A 33 -18.22 -7.38 1.96
N THR A 34 -18.20 -8.27 0.96
CA THR A 34 -17.53 -9.58 1.06
C THR A 34 -16.02 -9.41 1.26
N ILE A 35 -15.38 -8.52 0.49
CA ILE A 35 -13.94 -8.24 0.61
C ILE A 35 -13.58 -7.71 2.00
N PHE A 36 -14.33 -6.73 2.50
CA PHE A 36 -14.08 -6.17 3.82
C PHE A 36 -14.26 -7.20 4.94
N LYS A 37 -15.28 -8.06 4.85
CA LYS A 37 -15.46 -9.18 5.78
C LYS A 37 -14.29 -10.17 5.74
N GLN A 38 -13.85 -10.55 4.56
CA GLN A 38 -12.67 -11.42 4.39
C GLN A 38 -11.40 -10.78 4.95
N ALA A 39 -11.27 -9.46 4.84
CA ALA A 39 -10.15 -8.74 5.45
C ALA A 39 -10.18 -8.82 6.98
N ASP A 40 -11.34 -8.59 7.61
CA ASP A 40 -11.51 -8.74 9.05
C ASP A 40 -11.12 -10.16 9.52
N GLU A 41 -11.56 -11.18 8.78
CA GLU A 41 -11.21 -12.58 9.05
C GLU A 41 -9.70 -12.83 8.92
N ALA A 42 -9.07 -12.31 7.86
CA ALA A 42 -7.63 -12.49 7.62
C ALA A 42 -6.75 -11.80 8.66
N VAL A 43 -7.15 -10.63 9.15
CA VAL A 43 -6.38 -9.92 10.19
C VAL A 43 -6.74 -10.36 11.61
N GLY A 44 -7.92 -10.94 11.83
CA GLY A 44 -8.40 -11.40 13.13
C GLY A 44 -8.87 -10.29 14.08
N PHE A 45 -9.19 -9.11 13.54
CA PHE A 45 -9.80 -7.99 14.28
C PHE A 45 -10.70 -7.15 13.35
N PRO A 46 -11.59 -6.28 13.88
CA PRO A 46 -12.55 -5.52 13.07
C PRO A 46 -11.86 -4.37 12.31
N LEU A 47 -11.07 -4.70 11.28
CA LEU A 47 -10.37 -3.77 10.41
C LEU A 47 -11.36 -2.84 9.69
N THR A 48 -12.49 -3.39 9.24
CA THR A 48 -13.57 -2.64 8.59
C THR A 48 -14.04 -1.48 9.47
N ARG A 49 -14.28 -1.74 10.75
CA ARG A 49 -14.67 -0.71 11.71
C ARG A 49 -13.60 0.35 11.87
N LEU A 50 -12.32 -0.06 11.97
CA LEU A 50 -11.20 0.86 12.06
C LEU A 50 -11.09 1.75 10.81
N ILE A 51 -11.31 1.18 9.62
CA ILE A 51 -11.30 1.94 8.37
C ILE A 51 -12.43 2.97 8.34
N PHE A 52 -13.65 2.63 8.76
CA PHE A 52 -14.82 3.51 8.64
C PHE A 52 -14.96 4.50 9.77
N GLU A 53 -14.59 4.13 10.99
CA GLU A 53 -14.86 4.91 12.20
C GLU A 53 -13.59 5.44 12.86
N GLY A 54 -12.41 4.93 12.50
CA GLY A 54 -11.13 5.29 13.11
C GLY A 54 -10.92 4.69 14.50
N PRO A 55 -10.12 5.31 15.34
CA PRO A 55 -9.52 6.64 15.17
C PRO A 55 -8.36 6.68 14.14
N ASP A 56 -8.07 7.88 13.61
CA ASP A 56 -7.10 8.08 12.53
C ASP A 56 -5.68 7.69 12.92
N ASP A 57 -5.26 7.97 14.14
CA ASP A 57 -3.94 7.60 14.66
C ASP A 57 -3.74 6.07 14.71
N GLU A 58 -4.79 5.30 15.06
CA GLU A 58 -4.76 3.84 14.98
C GLU A 58 -4.71 3.34 13.54
N LEU A 59 -5.49 3.94 12.63
CA LEU A 59 -5.47 3.58 11.21
C LEU A 59 -4.10 3.86 10.56
N ARG A 60 -3.40 4.90 11.01
CA ARG A 60 -2.06 5.27 10.53
C ARG A 60 -0.94 4.33 10.96
N LYS A 61 -1.13 3.53 12.01
CA LYS A 61 -0.14 2.54 12.41
C LYS A 61 0.15 1.58 11.26
N THR A 62 1.43 1.33 10.99
CA THR A 62 1.82 0.53 9.81
C THR A 62 1.22 -0.88 9.80
N SER A 63 0.97 -1.47 10.99
CA SER A 63 0.28 -2.76 11.14
C SER A 63 -1.18 -2.75 10.69
N ASN A 64 -1.83 -1.59 10.72
CA ASN A 64 -3.24 -1.40 10.38
C ASN A 64 -3.41 -0.77 8.99
N SER A 65 -2.58 0.23 8.66
CA SER A 65 -2.66 0.92 7.37
C SER A 65 -2.36 0.00 6.18
N GLN A 66 -1.43 -0.94 6.34
CA GLN A 66 -1.07 -1.85 5.24
C GLN A 66 -2.23 -2.77 4.84
N PRO A 67 -2.84 -3.57 5.74
CA PRO A 67 -3.99 -4.38 5.37
C PRO A 67 -5.20 -3.53 4.95
N ALA A 68 -5.42 -2.35 5.55
CA ALA A 68 -6.49 -1.45 5.15
C ALA A 68 -6.37 -0.99 3.69
N LEU A 69 -5.17 -0.60 3.26
CA LEU A 69 -4.91 -0.13 1.90
C LEU A 69 -4.97 -1.25 0.86
N VAL A 70 -4.50 -2.46 1.17
CA VAL A 70 -4.67 -3.62 0.28
C VAL A 70 -6.16 -3.95 0.12
N THR A 71 -6.91 -3.98 1.23
CA THR A 71 -8.36 -4.21 1.20
C THR A 71 -9.06 -3.18 0.33
N MET A 72 -8.76 -1.89 0.54
CA MET A 72 -9.35 -0.79 -0.23
C MET A 72 -9.00 -0.89 -1.72
N SER A 73 -7.74 -1.19 -2.05
CA SER A 73 -7.26 -1.32 -3.43
C SER A 73 -8.02 -2.40 -4.20
N ILE A 74 -8.19 -3.56 -3.58
CA ILE A 74 -8.93 -4.67 -4.20
C ILE A 74 -10.44 -4.40 -4.24
N ALA A 75 -10.99 -3.75 -3.21
CA ALA A 75 -12.39 -3.30 -3.22
C ALA A 75 -12.67 -2.35 -4.39
N CYS A 76 -11.83 -1.34 -4.60
CA CYS A 76 -11.93 -0.44 -5.76
C CYS A 76 -11.86 -1.18 -7.09
N LEU A 77 -10.91 -2.11 -7.25
CA LEU A 77 -10.78 -2.88 -8.47
C LEU A 77 -12.03 -3.73 -8.74
N LYS A 78 -12.56 -4.39 -7.71
CA LYS A 78 -13.75 -5.24 -7.86
C LYS A 78 -15.01 -4.43 -8.15
N ALA A 79 -15.20 -3.29 -7.50
CA ALA A 79 -16.30 -2.38 -7.81
C ALA A 79 -16.19 -1.85 -9.26
N ALA A 80 -14.98 -1.50 -9.70
CA ALA A 80 -14.74 -1.05 -11.08
C ALA A 80 -15.03 -2.16 -12.10
N GLN A 81 -14.62 -3.41 -11.80
CA GLN A 81 -14.92 -4.58 -12.64
C GLN A 81 -16.43 -4.85 -12.73
N GLU A 82 -17.16 -4.75 -11.61
CA GLU A 82 -18.62 -4.92 -11.60
C GLU A 82 -19.33 -3.82 -12.37
N THR A 83 -18.91 -2.56 -12.20
CA THR A 83 -19.53 -1.40 -12.85
C THR A 83 -19.25 -1.34 -14.34
N ALA A 84 -18.02 -1.54 -14.76
CA ALA A 84 -17.60 -1.37 -16.15
C ALA A 84 -17.74 -2.67 -16.98
N GLY A 85 -17.70 -3.84 -16.33
CA GLY A 85 -17.76 -5.14 -17.00
C GLY A 85 -16.70 -5.25 -18.11
N SER A 86 -17.12 -5.64 -19.29
CA SER A 86 -16.24 -5.77 -20.45
C SER A 86 -15.65 -4.43 -20.99
N LYS A 87 -16.13 -3.30 -20.50
CA LYS A 87 -15.58 -1.97 -20.85
C LYS A 87 -14.32 -1.64 -20.06
N LEU A 88 -14.07 -2.30 -18.93
CA LEU A 88 -12.81 -2.14 -18.21
C LEU A 88 -11.70 -2.86 -19.00
N PRO A 89 -10.72 -2.14 -19.54
CA PRO A 89 -9.67 -2.79 -20.32
C PRO A 89 -8.84 -3.72 -19.44
N ALA A 90 -8.50 -4.90 -19.97
CA ALA A 90 -7.59 -5.79 -19.27
C ALA A 90 -6.21 -5.13 -19.09
N ALA A 91 -5.59 -5.34 -17.94
CA ALA A 91 -4.25 -4.82 -17.70
C ALA A 91 -3.21 -5.70 -18.40
N ASP A 92 -2.28 -5.07 -19.13
CA ASP A 92 -1.06 -5.70 -19.64
C ASP A 92 0.00 -5.82 -18.52
N PHE A 93 -0.01 -4.90 -17.56
CA PHE A 93 0.93 -4.81 -16.44
C PHE A 93 0.21 -4.45 -15.16
N MET A 94 0.72 -4.97 -14.05
CA MET A 94 0.27 -4.58 -12.71
C MET A 94 1.49 -4.23 -11.86
N ALA A 95 1.42 -3.11 -11.14
CA ALA A 95 2.50 -2.66 -10.28
C ALA A 95 1.93 -2.04 -9.00
N GLY A 96 2.71 -2.07 -7.93
CA GLY A 96 2.31 -1.48 -6.66
C GLY A 96 3.50 -0.87 -5.93
N HIS A 97 3.26 0.27 -5.27
CA HIS A 97 4.27 0.91 -4.46
C HIS A 97 4.30 0.28 -3.06
N SER A 98 5.45 -0.27 -2.64
CA SER A 98 5.63 -0.86 -1.31
C SER A 98 4.56 -1.94 -1.00
N LEU A 99 3.65 -1.70 -0.05
CA LEU A 99 2.54 -2.61 0.26
C LEU A 99 1.58 -2.84 -0.93
N GLY A 100 1.51 -1.88 -1.86
CA GLY A 100 0.67 -1.99 -3.07
C GLY A 100 1.10 -3.13 -3.99
N GLU A 101 2.34 -3.63 -3.88
CA GLU A 101 2.79 -4.82 -4.60
C GLU A 101 1.93 -6.05 -4.27
N TYR A 102 1.49 -6.20 -3.03
CA TYR A 102 0.60 -7.30 -2.63
C TYR A 102 -0.79 -7.18 -3.26
N ALA A 103 -1.30 -5.96 -3.43
CA ALA A 103 -2.53 -5.74 -4.19
C ALA A 103 -2.33 -6.05 -5.68
N ALA A 104 -1.19 -5.69 -6.26
CA ALA A 104 -0.84 -6.02 -7.64
C ALA A 104 -0.73 -7.55 -7.84
N LEU A 105 -0.07 -8.27 -6.93
CA LEU A 105 0.04 -9.73 -6.96
C LEU A 105 -1.33 -10.41 -6.84
N ASN A 106 -2.20 -9.90 -5.98
CA ASN A 106 -3.57 -10.41 -5.88
C ASN A 106 -4.38 -10.13 -7.16
N ALA A 107 -4.32 -8.91 -7.68
CA ALA A 107 -5.02 -8.53 -8.90
C ALA A 107 -4.55 -9.35 -10.12
N ALA A 108 -3.26 -9.73 -10.16
CA ALA A 108 -2.67 -10.60 -11.18
C ALA A 108 -2.96 -12.09 -10.96
N GLY A 109 -3.66 -12.48 -9.87
CA GLY A 109 -3.97 -13.87 -9.56
C GLY A 109 -2.79 -14.72 -9.06
N VAL A 110 -1.69 -14.08 -8.63
CA VAL A 110 -0.49 -14.77 -8.11
C VAL A 110 -0.72 -15.25 -6.67
N ILE A 111 -1.39 -14.45 -5.85
CA ILE A 111 -1.78 -14.79 -4.47
C ILE A 111 -3.28 -14.52 -4.27
N ASP A 112 -3.93 -15.29 -3.41
CA ASP A 112 -5.30 -15.01 -3.02
C ASP A 112 -5.41 -13.79 -2.09
N PHE A 113 -6.63 -13.27 -1.92
CA PHE A 113 -6.87 -12.06 -1.14
C PHE A 113 -6.55 -12.24 0.35
N HIS A 114 -6.93 -13.37 0.93
CA HIS A 114 -6.63 -13.67 2.34
C HIS A 114 -5.12 -13.67 2.58
N THR A 115 -4.36 -14.34 1.71
CA THR A 115 -2.89 -14.38 1.77
C THR A 115 -2.30 -12.97 1.62
N ALA A 116 -2.77 -12.16 0.68
CA ALA A 116 -2.29 -10.79 0.50
C ALA A 116 -2.47 -9.95 1.77
N VAL A 117 -3.67 -9.98 2.37
CA VAL A 117 -3.99 -9.21 3.58
C VAL A 117 -3.21 -9.72 4.79
N PHE A 118 -3.08 -11.03 4.96
CA PHE A 118 -2.28 -11.64 6.01
C PHE A 118 -0.81 -11.24 5.92
N LEU A 119 -0.21 -11.33 4.72
CA LEU A 119 1.20 -11.02 4.52
C LEU A 119 1.51 -9.54 4.80
N VAL A 120 0.65 -8.61 4.40
CA VAL A 120 0.89 -7.18 4.68
C VAL A 120 0.65 -6.83 6.15
N LYS A 121 -0.25 -7.54 6.84
CA LYS A 121 -0.39 -7.44 8.30
C LYS A 121 0.91 -7.84 8.99
N GLU A 122 1.46 -9.01 8.64
CA GLU A 122 2.72 -9.50 9.21
C GLU A 122 3.91 -8.58 8.83
N ARG A 123 3.95 -8.09 7.61
CA ARG A 123 4.93 -7.09 7.17
C ARG A 123 4.86 -5.83 8.04
N GLY A 124 3.65 -5.30 8.27
CA GLY A 124 3.44 -4.13 9.13
C GLY A 124 3.88 -4.36 10.57
N ARG A 125 3.58 -5.54 11.13
CA ARG A 125 4.02 -5.96 12.47
C ARG A 125 5.54 -6.00 12.55
N LEU A 126 6.20 -6.66 11.60
CA LEU A 126 7.66 -6.78 11.57
C LEU A 126 8.35 -5.42 11.40
N MET A 127 7.81 -4.54 10.56
CA MET A 127 8.31 -3.17 10.40
C MET A 127 8.19 -2.37 11.70
N TYR A 128 7.07 -2.48 12.39
CA TYR A 128 6.89 -1.83 13.69
C TYR A 128 7.89 -2.34 14.73
N GLU A 129 8.03 -3.67 14.86
CA GLU A 129 8.98 -4.28 15.80
C GLU A 129 10.44 -3.91 15.49
N ALA A 130 10.81 -3.84 14.21
CA ALA A 130 12.13 -3.37 13.80
C ALA A 130 12.39 -1.92 14.22
N GLY A 131 11.40 -1.04 14.04
CA GLY A 131 11.48 0.35 14.46
C GLY A 131 11.56 0.54 15.98
N VAL A 132 10.91 -0.35 16.76
CA VAL A 132 11.02 -0.35 18.22
C VAL A 132 12.40 -0.83 18.69
N LYS A 133 12.93 -1.88 18.04
CA LYS A 133 14.26 -2.41 18.37
C LYS A 133 15.39 -1.47 18.00
N GLN A 134 15.26 -0.77 16.89
CA GLN A 134 16.25 0.17 16.38
C GLN A 134 15.54 1.46 15.95
N PRO A 135 15.35 2.41 16.88
CA PRO A 135 14.72 3.69 16.57
C PRO A 135 15.46 4.42 15.44
N GLY A 136 14.71 4.84 14.45
CA GLY A 136 15.23 5.51 13.27
C GLY A 136 14.23 6.51 12.72
N ALA A 137 14.67 7.24 11.71
CA ALA A 137 13.84 8.19 10.98
C ALA A 137 14.02 8.01 9.47
N MET A 138 13.05 8.49 8.72
CA MET A 138 13.11 8.59 7.27
C MET A 138 12.86 10.04 6.86
N ALA A 139 13.54 10.47 5.80
CA ALA A 139 13.36 11.80 5.25
C ALA A 139 13.24 11.74 3.72
N ALA A 140 12.30 12.51 3.17
CA ALA A 140 12.20 12.71 1.74
C ALA A 140 13.19 13.80 1.29
N VAL A 141 14.04 13.44 0.34
CA VAL A 141 14.98 14.36 -0.32
C VAL A 141 14.44 14.64 -1.70
N ILE A 142 14.21 15.92 -2.01
CA ILE A 142 13.60 16.36 -3.27
C ILE A 142 14.62 17.18 -4.06
N GLY A 143 14.74 16.87 -5.35
CA GLY A 143 15.56 17.64 -6.29
C GLY A 143 17.06 17.38 -6.20
N MET A 144 17.49 16.32 -5.51
CA MET A 144 18.90 15.94 -5.41
C MET A 144 19.24 14.75 -6.30
N GLU A 145 20.37 14.79 -6.96
CA GLU A 145 20.91 13.68 -7.75
C GLU A 145 21.29 12.50 -6.83
N GLN A 146 20.94 11.29 -7.27
CA GLN A 146 21.17 10.06 -6.49
C GLN A 146 22.66 9.84 -6.14
N ALA A 147 23.57 10.14 -7.06
CA ALA A 147 25.00 9.95 -6.83
C ALA A 147 25.49 10.81 -5.67
N PHE A 148 25.10 12.09 -5.66
CA PHE A 148 25.48 13.02 -4.59
C PHE A 148 24.83 12.65 -3.25
N LEU A 149 23.56 12.21 -3.27
CA LEU A 149 22.91 11.73 -2.05
C LEU A 149 23.57 10.47 -1.48
N ASN A 150 24.07 9.57 -2.32
CA ASN A 150 24.84 8.39 -1.88
C ASN A 150 26.10 8.78 -1.10
N GLU A 151 26.83 9.82 -1.56
CA GLU A 151 28.03 10.31 -0.85
C GLU A 151 27.67 10.86 0.53
N ILE A 152 26.57 11.62 0.64
CA ILE A 152 26.05 12.12 1.91
C ILE A 152 25.66 10.96 2.83
N CYS A 153 24.96 9.98 2.31
CA CYS A 153 24.53 8.81 3.07
C CYS A 153 25.73 8.04 3.66
N GLN A 154 26.82 7.90 2.90
CA GLN A 154 28.04 7.26 3.40
C GLN A 154 28.68 8.06 4.55
N GLN A 155 28.69 9.40 4.45
CA GLN A 155 29.26 10.28 5.49
C GLN A 155 28.42 10.35 6.77
N THR A 156 27.10 10.15 6.65
CA THR A 156 26.12 10.28 7.76
C THR A 156 25.62 8.93 8.31
N ASN A 157 26.18 7.80 7.83
CA ASN A 157 25.74 6.46 8.19
C ASN A 157 24.23 6.25 7.98
N THR A 158 23.69 6.83 6.91
CA THR A 158 22.33 6.64 6.45
C THR A 158 22.30 5.84 5.14
N VAL A 159 21.14 5.45 4.67
CA VAL A 159 20.97 4.70 3.41
C VAL A 159 19.83 5.29 2.57
N ILE A 160 19.94 5.18 1.25
CA ILE A 160 18.79 5.42 0.37
C ILE A 160 17.84 4.23 0.50
N ALA A 161 16.67 4.46 1.06
CA ALA A 161 15.66 3.44 1.31
C ALA A 161 14.69 3.28 0.13
N ASN A 162 14.34 4.38 -0.57
CA ASN A 162 13.43 4.35 -1.71
C ASN A 162 13.90 5.27 -2.84
N LEU A 163 13.71 4.81 -4.06
CA LEU A 163 13.82 5.55 -5.31
C LEU A 163 12.40 5.73 -5.88
N ASN A 164 11.69 6.78 -5.44
CA ASN A 164 10.27 6.93 -5.78
C ASN A 164 10.05 7.49 -7.19
N SER A 165 10.85 8.48 -7.56
CA SER A 165 10.82 9.08 -8.90
C SER A 165 12.13 9.83 -9.17
N PRO A 166 12.41 10.24 -10.41
CA PRO A 166 13.46 11.18 -10.69
C PRO A 166 13.31 12.43 -9.79
N GLY A 167 14.28 12.68 -8.91
CA GLY A 167 14.27 13.82 -8.00
C GLY A 167 13.47 13.63 -6.69
N GLN A 168 12.96 12.43 -6.38
CA GLN A 168 12.39 12.12 -5.06
C GLN A 168 12.97 10.82 -4.52
N LEU A 169 13.83 10.94 -3.54
CA LEU A 169 14.54 9.85 -2.87
C LEU A 169 14.18 9.85 -1.39
N ILE A 170 14.13 8.69 -0.78
CA ILE A 170 13.91 8.56 0.66
C ILE A 170 15.17 8.01 1.29
N ILE A 171 15.69 8.70 2.29
CA ILE A 171 16.78 8.20 3.13
C ILE A 171 16.25 7.67 4.45
N SER A 172 17.00 6.76 5.06
CA SER A 172 16.70 6.17 6.36
C SER A 172 18.00 6.06 7.17
N GLY A 173 17.90 6.29 8.47
CA GLY A 173 19.01 6.17 9.40
C GLY A 173 18.55 6.16 10.84
N ALA A 174 19.49 5.86 11.76
CA ALA A 174 19.24 5.96 13.18
C ALA A 174 18.99 7.43 13.57
N THR A 175 18.05 7.66 14.49
CA THR A 175 17.92 8.96 15.12
C THR A 175 19.15 9.20 15.98
N ALA A 176 19.83 10.33 15.80
CA ALA A 176 20.86 10.75 16.75
C ALA A 176 20.21 10.91 18.13
N SER A 177 20.79 10.23 19.12
CA SER A 177 20.41 10.35 20.53
C SER A 177 20.87 11.69 21.11
#